data_a58cf4c5e3ef906c9955cbf49a488160
#
_entry.id   a58cf4c5e3ef906c9955cbf49a488160
#
_cell.length_a   1.000
_cell.length_b   1.000
_cell.length_c   1.000
_cell.angle_alpha   90.00
_cell.angle_beta   90.00
_cell.angle_gamma   90.00
#
_symmetry.space_group_name_H-M   'P 1'
#
loop_
_entity.id
_entity.type
_entity.pdbx_description
1 polymer ?
#
loop_
_entity_poly.entity_id
_entity_poly.type
_entity_poly.pdbx_seq_one_letter_code
_entity_poly.pdbx_strand_id
1 'polypeptide(L)'
;MSERAALPKEEFVDWLRREGASRYHDAHRVHVLMHQGKLSRAQLQQWVLNRFYYQTRIPIKDAIILSKSEDPAFRRAWIRRIHDHDGDAPGEGGLELWLRLAEGVGLSRAEVEGLGSVLPGVKFACDAYVTLVRERSLLEAVASSLTEFFAPDLMSRRIAAWQEHYPWVDAEMLAYFRSRVPRARFDSEEAVSFVASQATTYDLQQRCVAALIRKTEILWQLLDCVEKAHVPVSAEAP
;
A
#
# COMPACT_ATOMS: atom_id res chain seq x y z
N MET A 1 -3.50 7.87 -38.18
CA MET A 1 -3.78 6.72 -37.28
C MET A 1 -5.11 7.03 -36.59
N SER A 2 -6.14 6.21 -36.72
CA SER A 2 -7.42 6.43 -36.05
C SER A 2 -7.20 6.31 -34.54
N GLU A 3 -7.54 7.35 -33.82
CA GLU A 3 -7.47 7.34 -32.35
C GLU A 3 -8.51 6.33 -31.83
N ARG A 4 -8.07 5.37 -31.01
CA ARG A 4 -8.99 4.39 -30.41
C ARG A 4 -9.95 5.11 -29.47
N ALA A 5 -11.26 4.81 -29.60
CA ALA A 5 -12.27 5.37 -28.71
C ALA A 5 -12.03 4.92 -27.24
N ALA A 6 -12.36 5.80 -26.30
CA ALA A 6 -12.35 5.46 -24.89
C ALA A 6 -13.28 4.27 -24.60
N LEU A 7 -12.86 3.39 -23.70
CA LEU A 7 -13.72 2.33 -23.19
C LEU A 7 -14.87 2.92 -22.36
N PRO A 8 -16.05 2.31 -22.37
CA PRO A 8 -17.09 2.60 -21.41
C PRO A 8 -16.57 2.52 -19.97
N LYS A 9 -17.16 3.30 -19.07
CA LYS A 9 -16.70 3.43 -17.67
C LYS A 9 -16.53 2.06 -16.99
N GLU A 10 -17.50 1.18 -17.15
CA GLU A 10 -17.51 -0.14 -16.51
C GLU A 10 -16.36 -1.02 -17.05
N GLU A 11 -16.18 -1.07 -18.37
CA GLU A 11 -15.09 -1.82 -19.00
C GLU A 11 -13.72 -1.30 -18.60
N PHE A 12 -13.58 0.01 -18.45
CA PHE A 12 -12.33 0.62 -18.00
C PHE A 12 -12.04 0.29 -16.51
N VAL A 13 -13.04 0.34 -15.64
CA VAL A 13 -12.89 -0.06 -14.24
C VAL A 13 -12.54 -1.54 -14.12
N ASP A 14 -13.16 -2.40 -14.93
CA ASP A 14 -12.84 -3.82 -14.99
C ASP A 14 -11.42 -4.08 -15.51
N TRP A 15 -10.94 -3.27 -16.44
CA TRP A 15 -9.56 -3.33 -16.90
C TRP A 15 -8.58 -2.98 -15.76
N LEU A 16 -8.82 -1.88 -15.03
CA LEU A 16 -8.02 -1.50 -13.85
C LEU A 16 -7.99 -2.63 -12.81
N ARG A 17 -9.14 -3.21 -12.49
CA ARG A 17 -9.24 -4.31 -11.52
C ARG A 17 -8.47 -5.54 -11.97
N ARG A 18 -8.64 -5.95 -13.21
CA ARG A 18 -7.98 -7.14 -13.77
C ARG A 18 -6.46 -6.98 -13.78
N GLU A 19 -5.94 -5.82 -14.24
CA GLU A 19 -4.51 -5.54 -14.27
C GLU A 19 -3.91 -5.44 -12.88
N GLY A 20 -4.63 -4.80 -11.96
CA GLY A 20 -4.21 -4.70 -10.57
C GLY A 20 -4.20 -6.05 -9.86
N ALA A 21 -5.27 -6.84 -9.96
CA ALA A 21 -5.39 -8.14 -9.31
C ALA A 21 -4.30 -9.13 -9.74
N SER A 22 -4.00 -9.17 -11.06
CA SER A 22 -2.97 -10.10 -11.58
C SER A 22 -1.54 -9.78 -11.13
N ARG A 23 -1.31 -8.58 -10.59
CA ARG A 23 0.01 -8.08 -10.18
C ARG A 23 0.07 -7.69 -8.71
N TYR A 24 -1.03 -7.88 -7.97
CA TYR A 24 -1.06 -7.44 -6.59
C TYR A 24 -0.11 -8.28 -5.73
N HIS A 25 0.55 -7.62 -4.82
CA HIS A 25 1.62 -8.18 -4.00
C HIS A 25 1.15 -9.18 -2.91
N ASP A 26 -0.14 -9.48 -2.84
CA ASP A 26 -0.66 -10.51 -1.95
C ASP A 26 -0.17 -11.92 -2.35
N ALA A 27 0.11 -12.14 -3.64
CA ALA A 27 0.70 -13.36 -4.16
C ALA A 27 2.23 -13.45 -3.94
N HIS A 28 2.88 -12.39 -3.44
CA HIS A 28 4.32 -12.41 -3.16
C HIS A 28 4.66 -13.43 -2.08
N ARG A 29 5.78 -14.17 -2.26
CA ARG A 29 6.21 -15.28 -1.39
C ARG A 29 6.24 -14.88 0.09
N VAL A 30 6.72 -13.69 0.44
CA VAL A 30 6.72 -13.20 1.83
C VAL A 30 5.32 -13.17 2.43
N HIS A 31 4.32 -12.69 1.68
CA HIS A 31 2.93 -12.66 2.15
C HIS A 31 2.31 -14.07 2.20
N VAL A 32 2.62 -14.92 1.22
CA VAL A 32 2.17 -16.33 1.24
C VAL A 32 2.71 -17.06 2.47
N LEU A 33 4.02 -16.95 2.75
CA LEU A 33 4.63 -17.54 3.93
C LEU A 33 4.07 -16.96 5.24
N MET A 34 3.85 -15.64 5.27
CA MET A 34 3.23 -14.96 6.41
C MET A 34 1.83 -15.51 6.70
N HIS A 35 0.99 -15.66 5.68
CA HIS A 35 -0.38 -16.14 5.85
C HIS A 35 -0.45 -17.64 6.15
N GLN A 36 0.61 -18.39 5.89
CA GLN A 36 0.75 -19.81 6.23
C GLN A 36 1.43 -20.05 7.60
N GLY A 37 1.75 -18.99 8.34
CA GLY A 37 2.46 -19.11 9.62
C GLY A 37 3.92 -19.57 9.50
N LYS A 38 4.52 -19.47 8.32
CA LYS A 38 5.86 -19.97 8.02
C LYS A 38 6.99 -18.96 8.20
N LEU A 39 6.68 -17.72 8.54
CA LEU A 39 7.70 -16.74 8.91
C LEU A 39 8.08 -16.91 10.38
N SER A 40 9.38 -16.89 10.67
CA SER A 40 9.87 -16.79 12.03
C SER A 40 9.56 -15.42 12.64
N ARG A 41 9.66 -15.33 13.98
CA ARG A 41 9.48 -14.05 14.67
C ARG A 41 10.41 -12.96 14.12
N ALA A 42 11.67 -13.27 13.92
CA ALA A 42 12.65 -12.33 13.39
C ALA A 42 12.29 -11.85 11.96
N GLN A 43 11.83 -12.77 11.10
CA GLN A 43 11.39 -12.40 9.74
C GLN A 43 10.16 -11.49 9.77
N LEU A 44 9.23 -11.76 10.67
CA LEU A 44 8.04 -10.92 10.86
C LEU A 44 8.41 -9.53 11.36
N GLN A 45 9.34 -9.44 12.34
CA GLN A 45 9.90 -8.18 12.83
C GLN A 45 10.53 -7.38 11.68
N GLN A 46 11.35 -8.02 10.84
CA GLN A 46 11.99 -7.35 9.70
C GLN A 46 10.97 -6.85 8.69
N TRP A 47 9.91 -7.61 8.44
CA TRP A 47 8.83 -7.13 7.57
C TRP A 47 8.12 -5.91 8.18
N VAL A 48 7.79 -5.93 9.46
CA VAL A 48 7.14 -4.80 10.16
C VAL A 48 8.00 -3.55 10.12
N LEU A 49 9.29 -3.68 10.46
CA LEU A 49 10.27 -2.59 10.47
C LEU A 49 10.40 -1.93 9.09
N ASN A 50 10.65 -2.74 8.07
CA ASN A 50 10.84 -2.24 6.71
C ASN A 50 9.55 -1.64 6.11
N ARG A 51 8.40 -2.25 6.42
CA ARG A 51 7.10 -1.76 5.94
C ARG A 51 6.71 -0.43 6.60
N PHE A 52 7.20 -0.11 7.79
CA PHE A 52 6.97 1.20 8.42
C PHE A 52 7.44 2.35 7.52
N TYR A 53 8.58 2.22 6.88
CA TYR A 53 9.06 3.24 5.94
C TYR A 53 8.03 3.55 4.84
N TYR A 54 7.40 2.53 4.28
CA TYR A 54 6.31 2.72 3.33
C TYR A 54 5.14 3.49 3.95
N GLN A 55 4.77 3.20 5.21
CA GLN A 55 3.69 3.90 5.89
C GLN A 55 3.99 5.40 6.01
N THR A 56 5.22 5.76 6.33
CA THR A 56 5.63 7.17 6.43
C THR A 56 5.60 7.90 5.07
N ARG A 57 5.63 7.18 3.95
CA ARG A 57 5.55 7.78 2.59
C ARG A 57 4.12 8.06 2.14
N ILE A 58 3.13 7.40 2.75
CA ILE A 58 1.72 7.55 2.35
C ILE A 58 1.20 8.98 2.57
N PRO A 59 1.28 9.60 3.77
CA PRO A 59 0.82 10.98 3.93
C PRO A 59 1.59 11.96 3.06
N ILE A 60 2.88 11.74 2.82
CA ILE A 60 3.69 12.58 1.93
C ILE A 60 3.18 12.52 0.48
N LYS A 61 2.93 11.32 -0.05
CA LYS A 61 2.38 11.19 -1.41
C LYS A 61 0.97 11.76 -1.52
N ASP A 62 0.15 11.64 -0.45
CA ASP A 62 -1.20 12.19 -0.44
C ASP A 62 -1.21 13.72 -0.37
N ALA A 63 -0.26 14.33 0.34
CA ALA A 63 -0.05 15.78 0.33
C ALA A 63 0.36 16.29 -1.08
N ILE A 64 1.18 15.53 -1.81
CA ILE A 64 1.54 15.84 -3.19
C ILE A 64 0.31 15.74 -4.11
N ILE A 65 -0.51 14.70 -3.98
CA ILE A 65 -1.76 14.56 -4.75
C ILE A 65 -2.70 15.73 -4.45
N LEU A 66 -2.86 16.05 -3.16
CA LEU A 66 -3.69 17.17 -2.71
C LEU A 66 -3.27 18.48 -3.36
N SER A 67 -1.97 18.76 -3.42
CA SER A 67 -1.41 19.99 -3.99
C SER A 67 -1.60 20.12 -5.51
N LYS A 68 -1.92 19.05 -6.22
CA LYS A 68 -2.15 19.04 -7.67
C LYS A 68 -3.57 19.48 -8.07
N SER A 69 -4.50 19.56 -7.13
CA SER A 69 -5.89 19.86 -7.43
C SER A 69 -6.25 21.30 -7.05
N GLU A 70 -6.81 22.04 -8.00
CA GLU A 70 -7.43 23.36 -7.75
C GLU A 70 -8.86 23.20 -7.18
N ASP A 71 -9.49 22.01 -7.32
CA ASP A 71 -10.85 21.78 -6.83
C ASP A 71 -10.88 21.61 -5.30
N PRO A 72 -11.55 22.51 -4.57
CA PRO A 72 -11.68 22.40 -3.12
C PRO A 72 -12.54 21.19 -2.68
N ALA A 73 -13.43 20.68 -3.52
CA ALA A 73 -14.22 19.48 -3.19
C ALA A 73 -13.32 18.25 -3.19
N PHE A 74 -12.47 18.10 -4.21
CA PHE A 74 -11.45 17.04 -4.24
C PHE A 74 -10.52 17.14 -3.03
N ARG A 75 -10.00 18.34 -2.71
CA ARG A 75 -9.08 18.50 -1.57
C ARG A 75 -9.73 18.14 -0.23
N ARG A 76 -10.99 18.51 0.00
CA ARG A 76 -11.73 18.11 1.22
C ARG A 76 -11.94 16.61 1.33
N ALA A 77 -12.13 15.93 0.22
CA ALA A 77 -12.24 14.48 0.18
C ALA A 77 -10.89 13.81 0.42
N TRP A 78 -9.84 14.26 -0.27
CA TRP A 78 -8.53 13.60 -0.26
C TRP A 78 -7.73 13.79 1.03
N ILE A 79 -7.89 14.94 1.73
CA ILE A 79 -7.13 15.25 2.95
C ILE A 79 -7.36 14.23 4.07
N ARG A 80 -8.51 13.58 4.09
CA ARG A 80 -8.82 12.54 5.08
C ARG A 80 -7.79 11.41 5.10
N ARG A 81 -7.17 11.10 3.97
CA ARG A 81 -6.11 10.08 3.86
C ARG A 81 -4.87 10.46 4.66
N ILE A 82 -4.56 11.75 4.75
CA ILE A 82 -3.46 12.26 5.58
C ILE A 82 -3.83 12.12 7.05
N HIS A 83 -5.01 12.62 7.46
CA HIS A 83 -5.51 12.46 8.83
C HIS A 83 -5.59 10.99 9.27
N ASP A 84 -5.98 10.10 8.36
CA ASP A 84 -6.03 8.66 8.63
C ASP A 84 -4.66 8.04 8.95
N HIS A 85 -3.57 8.60 8.42
CA HIS A 85 -2.22 8.11 8.67
C HIS A 85 -1.50 8.88 9.78
N ASP A 86 -1.55 10.20 9.73
CA ASP A 86 -0.83 11.06 10.70
C ASP A 86 -1.61 11.23 12.01
N GLY A 87 -2.95 11.04 11.99
CA GLY A 87 -3.83 11.37 13.11
C GLY A 87 -4.19 12.86 13.16
N ASP A 88 -5.12 13.21 14.03
CA ASP A 88 -5.49 14.58 14.33
C ASP A 88 -4.75 15.12 15.56
N ALA A 89 -4.14 14.22 16.33
CA ALA A 89 -3.34 14.53 17.51
C ALA A 89 -2.16 13.54 17.69
N PRO A 90 -1.12 13.90 18.46
CA PRO A 90 -0.05 12.98 18.81
C PRO A 90 -0.58 11.69 19.47
N GLY A 91 -0.10 10.54 19.01
CA GLY A 91 -0.54 9.24 19.51
C GLY A 91 -1.75 8.66 18.77
N GLU A 92 -2.19 9.30 17.68
CA GLU A 92 -3.28 8.85 16.84
C GLU A 92 -2.82 8.49 15.42
N GLY A 93 -3.74 7.96 14.62
CA GLY A 93 -3.53 7.66 13.21
C GLY A 93 -2.88 6.32 12.92
N GLY A 94 -2.75 6.04 11.63
CA GLY A 94 -2.21 4.77 11.13
C GLY A 94 -0.73 4.57 11.45
N LEU A 95 0.07 5.64 11.50
CA LEU A 95 1.48 5.56 11.87
C LEU A 95 1.64 5.12 13.32
N GLU A 96 0.87 5.70 14.22
CA GLU A 96 0.86 5.30 15.64
C GLU A 96 0.41 3.84 15.82
N LEU A 97 -0.67 3.45 15.12
CA LEU A 97 -1.13 2.05 15.17
C LEU A 97 -0.08 1.08 14.62
N TRP A 98 0.72 1.49 13.65
CA TRP A 98 1.82 0.67 13.14
C TRP A 98 2.97 0.57 14.15
N LEU A 99 3.28 1.64 14.86
CA LEU A 99 4.29 1.61 15.93
C LEU A 99 3.87 0.68 17.07
N ARG A 100 2.59 0.69 17.46
CA ARG A 100 2.05 -0.30 18.41
C ARG A 100 2.15 -1.73 17.90
N LEU A 101 1.90 -1.96 16.61
CA LEU A 101 2.14 -3.27 16.00
C LEU A 101 3.63 -3.66 16.08
N ALA A 102 4.53 -2.72 15.82
CA ALA A 102 5.98 -2.96 15.91
C ALA A 102 6.40 -3.33 17.34
N GLU A 103 5.91 -2.62 18.35
CA GLU A 103 6.12 -2.96 19.77
C GLU A 103 5.55 -4.34 20.10
N GLY A 104 4.37 -4.67 19.60
CA GLY A 104 3.71 -5.96 19.77
C GLY A 104 4.47 -7.14 19.17
N VAL A 105 5.23 -6.93 18.09
CA VAL A 105 6.12 -7.96 17.56
C VAL A 105 7.50 -7.98 18.24
N GLY A 106 7.76 -7.04 19.16
CA GLY A 106 8.98 -6.99 19.97
C GLY A 106 10.10 -6.13 19.42
N LEU A 107 9.77 -5.13 18.57
CA LEU A 107 10.68 -4.07 18.15
C LEU A 107 10.57 -2.89 19.12
N SER A 108 11.66 -2.14 19.31
CA SER A 108 11.59 -0.89 20.04
C SER A 108 11.03 0.23 19.15
N ARG A 109 10.19 1.08 19.72
CA ARG A 109 9.65 2.26 19.02
C ARG A 109 10.77 3.13 18.44
N ALA A 110 11.80 3.43 19.25
CA ALA A 110 12.92 4.26 18.85
C ALA A 110 13.70 3.70 17.64
N GLU A 111 13.84 2.37 17.54
CA GLU A 111 14.47 1.72 16.38
C GLU A 111 13.63 1.91 15.12
N VAL A 112 12.31 1.73 15.22
CA VAL A 112 11.40 1.84 14.08
C VAL A 112 11.27 3.29 13.59
N GLU A 113 11.08 4.24 14.51
CA GLU A 113 11.01 5.67 14.21
C GLU A 113 12.33 6.23 13.64
N GLY A 114 13.46 5.72 14.13
CA GLY A 114 14.79 6.15 13.68
C GLY A 114 15.10 5.79 12.23
N LEU A 115 14.38 4.84 11.61
CA LEU A 115 14.53 4.42 10.20
C LEU A 115 15.96 3.98 9.80
N GLY A 116 16.88 3.84 10.77
CA GLY A 116 18.28 3.48 10.51
C GLY A 116 18.44 2.05 9.97
N SER A 117 17.65 1.12 10.52
CA SER A 117 17.66 -0.31 10.17
C SER A 117 16.84 -0.66 8.93
N VAL A 118 16.16 0.30 8.29
CA VAL A 118 15.40 0.07 7.05
C VAL A 118 16.36 -0.18 5.90
N LEU A 119 16.13 -1.27 5.16
CA LEU A 119 16.94 -1.65 4.00
C LEU A 119 17.00 -0.54 2.94
N PRO A 120 18.17 -0.23 2.40
CA PRO A 120 18.31 0.81 1.35
C PRO A 120 17.40 0.57 0.15
N GLY A 121 17.24 -0.67 -0.31
CA GLY A 121 16.37 -1.02 -1.43
C GLY A 121 14.88 -0.76 -1.12
N VAL A 122 14.46 -0.93 0.14
CA VAL A 122 13.10 -0.60 0.58
C VAL A 122 12.88 0.92 0.56
N LYS A 123 13.86 1.70 1.07
CA LYS A 123 13.81 3.17 0.99
C LYS A 123 13.68 3.63 -0.46
N PHE A 124 14.53 3.10 -1.33
CA PHE A 124 14.51 3.42 -2.76
C PHE A 124 13.15 3.10 -3.41
N ALA A 125 12.60 1.91 -3.18
CA ALA A 125 11.30 1.51 -3.72
C ALA A 125 10.16 2.43 -3.22
N CYS A 126 10.14 2.74 -1.93
CA CYS A 126 9.11 3.61 -1.36
C CYS A 126 9.22 5.07 -1.84
N ASP A 127 10.44 5.59 -1.97
CA ASP A 127 10.68 6.93 -2.49
C ASP A 127 10.36 7.02 -3.98
N ALA A 128 10.54 5.93 -4.75
CA ALA A 128 10.09 5.84 -6.13
C ALA A 128 8.56 6.02 -6.27
N TYR A 129 7.77 5.61 -5.26
CA TYR A 129 6.33 5.90 -5.24
C TYR A 129 6.03 7.38 -5.06
N VAL A 130 6.73 8.04 -4.15
CA VAL A 130 6.60 9.51 -3.95
C VAL A 130 6.99 10.26 -5.22
N THR A 131 8.07 9.83 -5.88
CA THR A 131 8.54 10.38 -7.15
C THR A 131 7.51 10.17 -8.27
N LEU A 132 6.96 8.96 -8.41
CA LEU A 132 5.89 8.66 -9.36
C LEU A 132 4.72 9.66 -9.21
N VAL A 133 4.24 9.84 -7.99
CA VAL A 133 3.12 10.76 -7.70
C VAL A 133 3.50 12.22 -7.98
N ARG A 134 4.74 12.61 -7.71
CA ARG A 134 5.23 13.97 -7.97
C ARG A 134 5.29 14.30 -9.47
N GLU A 135 5.79 13.37 -10.26
CA GLU A 135 6.06 13.58 -11.69
C GLU A 135 4.83 13.37 -12.58
N ARG A 136 3.85 12.58 -12.15
CA ARG A 136 2.66 12.26 -12.94
C ARG A 136 1.56 13.30 -12.75
N SER A 137 0.61 13.32 -13.70
CA SER A 137 -0.61 14.14 -13.58
C SER A 137 -1.42 13.77 -12.35
N LEU A 138 -2.35 14.64 -11.94
CA LEU A 138 -3.29 14.35 -10.85
C LEU A 138 -4.03 13.02 -11.11
N LEU A 139 -4.51 12.84 -12.34
CA LEU A 139 -5.25 11.64 -12.74
C LEU A 139 -4.42 10.36 -12.58
N GLU A 140 -3.18 10.34 -13.08
CA GLU A 140 -2.27 9.19 -12.95
C GLU A 140 -1.84 8.95 -11.49
N ALA A 141 -1.62 10.02 -10.73
CA ALA A 141 -1.27 9.94 -9.32
C ALA A 141 -2.41 9.31 -8.49
N VAL A 142 -3.66 9.71 -8.73
CA VAL A 142 -4.85 9.08 -8.12
C VAL A 142 -4.98 7.62 -8.57
N ALA A 143 -4.82 7.33 -9.87
CA ALA A 143 -4.89 5.98 -10.41
C ALA A 143 -3.85 5.04 -9.79
N SER A 144 -2.64 5.52 -9.45
CA SER A 144 -1.63 4.74 -8.74
C SER A 144 -2.07 4.30 -7.33
N SER A 145 -3.04 5.00 -6.72
CA SER A 145 -3.60 4.63 -5.41
C SER A 145 -4.62 3.49 -5.47
N LEU A 146 -5.07 3.09 -6.67
CA LEU A 146 -6.10 2.05 -6.85
C LEU A 146 -5.67 0.64 -6.43
N THR A 147 -4.42 0.43 -6.01
CA THR A 147 -4.04 -0.78 -5.27
C THR A 147 -4.86 -0.97 -3.98
N GLU A 148 -5.54 0.07 -3.51
CA GLU A 148 -6.47 0.05 -2.39
C GLU A 148 -7.71 -0.82 -2.64
N PHE A 149 -8.07 -1.12 -3.89
CA PHE A 149 -9.10 -2.11 -4.22
C PHE A 149 -8.91 -3.46 -3.53
N PHE A 150 -7.67 -3.88 -3.37
CA PHE A 150 -7.30 -5.22 -2.90
C PHE A 150 -6.92 -5.24 -1.42
N ALA A 151 -6.76 -4.05 -0.83
CA ALA A 151 -6.29 -3.92 0.54
C ALA A 151 -7.27 -4.50 1.59
N PRO A 152 -8.61 -4.32 1.50
CA PRO A 152 -9.53 -4.88 2.49
C PRO A 152 -9.43 -6.39 2.62
N ASP A 153 -9.38 -7.12 1.51
CA ASP A 153 -9.30 -8.58 1.52
C ASP A 153 -7.94 -9.06 2.03
N LEU A 154 -6.85 -8.39 1.62
CA LEU A 154 -5.52 -8.67 2.13
C LEU A 154 -5.42 -8.44 3.65
N MET A 155 -5.97 -7.33 4.15
CA MET A 155 -5.97 -7.02 5.59
C MET A 155 -6.78 -8.03 6.38
N SER A 156 -7.95 -8.42 5.89
CA SER A 156 -8.80 -9.42 6.54
C SER A 156 -8.12 -10.78 6.63
N ARG A 157 -7.53 -11.25 5.53
CA ARG A 157 -6.74 -12.50 5.51
C ARG A 157 -5.54 -12.44 6.46
N ARG A 158 -4.87 -11.29 6.51
CA ARG A 158 -3.70 -11.08 7.40
C ARG A 158 -4.10 -11.13 8.87
N ILE A 159 -5.20 -10.47 9.26
CA ILE A 159 -5.71 -10.51 10.62
C ILE A 159 -5.98 -11.96 11.03
N ALA A 160 -6.71 -12.72 10.21
CA ALA A 160 -7.03 -14.11 10.49
C ALA A 160 -5.77 -14.98 10.63
N ALA A 161 -4.84 -14.87 9.68
CA ALA A 161 -3.59 -15.62 9.68
C ALA A 161 -2.70 -15.30 10.89
N TRP A 162 -2.63 -14.02 11.29
CA TRP A 162 -1.82 -13.65 12.44
C TRP A 162 -2.42 -14.14 13.75
N GLN A 163 -3.73 -14.10 13.91
CA GLN A 163 -4.42 -14.65 15.07
C GLN A 163 -4.26 -16.17 15.18
N GLU A 164 -4.23 -16.87 14.05
CA GLU A 164 -4.09 -18.32 14.01
C GLU A 164 -2.63 -18.79 14.24
N HIS A 165 -1.68 -18.15 13.57
CA HIS A 165 -0.32 -18.67 13.46
C HIS A 165 0.72 -17.93 14.32
N TYR A 166 0.42 -16.73 14.79
CA TYR A 166 1.35 -15.90 15.59
C TYR A 166 0.71 -15.49 16.94
N PRO A 167 0.37 -16.48 17.81
CA PRO A 167 -0.37 -16.23 19.06
C PRO A 167 0.41 -15.38 20.07
N TRP A 168 1.70 -15.17 19.84
CA TRP A 168 2.55 -14.28 20.63
C TRP A 168 2.38 -12.78 20.25
N VAL A 169 1.60 -12.48 19.20
CA VAL A 169 1.18 -11.11 18.87
C VAL A 169 -0.21 -10.88 19.43
N ASP A 170 -0.33 -9.93 20.35
CA ASP A 170 -1.63 -9.59 20.93
C ASP A 170 -2.61 -9.14 19.83
N ALA A 171 -3.86 -9.59 19.97
CA ALA A 171 -4.92 -9.22 19.05
C ALA A 171 -5.12 -7.69 18.94
N GLU A 172 -4.89 -6.93 20.03
CA GLU A 172 -4.98 -5.47 20.04
C GLU A 172 -3.92 -4.82 19.12
N MET A 173 -2.75 -5.42 19.00
CA MET A 173 -1.68 -4.93 18.13
C MET A 173 -2.04 -4.98 16.64
N LEU A 174 -3.08 -5.75 16.28
CA LEU A 174 -3.61 -5.81 14.91
C LEU A 174 -4.58 -4.64 14.59
N ALA A 175 -4.71 -3.65 15.46
CA ALA A 175 -5.61 -2.51 15.29
C ALA A 175 -5.34 -1.74 13.99
N TYR A 176 -4.08 -1.63 13.56
CA TYR A 176 -3.73 -1.05 12.27
C TYR A 176 -4.47 -1.73 11.12
N PHE A 177 -4.39 -3.05 11.02
CA PHE A 177 -5.03 -3.79 9.92
C PHE A 177 -6.55 -3.67 9.98
N ARG A 178 -7.14 -3.73 11.19
CA ARG A 178 -8.59 -3.56 11.37
C ARG A 178 -9.07 -2.19 10.93
N SER A 179 -8.34 -1.13 11.26
CA SER A 179 -8.68 0.24 10.86
C SER A 179 -8.65 0.44 9.35
N ARG A 180 -7.77 -0.29 8.64
CA ARG A 180 -7.61 -0.15 7.18
C ARG A 180 -8.70 -0.82 6.37
N VAL A 181 -9.41 -1.83 6.90
CA VAL A 181 -10.46 -2.54 6.15
C VAL A 181 -11.58 -1.60 5.67
N PRO A 182 -12.27 -0.83 6.55
CA PRO A 182 -13.31 0.10 6.12
C PRO A 182 -12.74 1.30 5.35
N ARG A 183 -11.59 1.85 5.78
CA ARG A 183 -10.98 3.02 5.16
C ARG A 183 -10.58 2.76 3.72
N ALA A 184 -9.90 1.62 3.44
CA ALA A 184 -9.47 1.29 2.09
C ALA A 184 -10.65 1.05 1.13
N ARG A 185 -11.80 0.56 1.61
CA ARG A 185 -13.02 0.47 0.79
C ARG A 185 -13.50 1.84 0.36
N PHE A 186 -13.68 2.74 1.31
CA PHE A 186 -14.13 4.10 1.05
C PHE A 186 -13.15 4.85 0.13
N ASP A 187 -11.86 4.80 0.44
CA ASP A 187 -10.80 5.44 -0.33
C ASP A 187 -10.75 4.94 -1.78
N SER A 188 -10.94 3.63 -1.99
CA SER A 188 -10.94 3.05 -3.33
C SER A 188 -12.18 3.45 -4.14
N GLU A 189 -13.35 3.57 -3.52
CA GLU A 189 -14.59 4.02 -4.17
C GLU A 189 -14.47 5.47 -4.66
N GLU A 190 -13.93 6.37 -3.82
CA GLU A 190 -13.68 7.76 -4.20
C GLU A 190 -12.64 7.84 -5.34
N ALA A 191 -11.52 7.14 -5.20
CA ALA A 191 -10.46 7.17 -6.19
C ALA A 191 -10.91 6.61 -7.55
N VAL A 192 -11.66 5.49 -7.57
CA VAL A 192 -12.16 4.93 -8.83
C VAL A 192 -13.20 5.83 -9.48
N SER A 193 -14.08 6.44 -8.68
CA SER A 193 -15.07 7.39 -9.20
C SER A 193 -14.39 8.58 -9.88
N PHE A 194 -13.37 9.14 -9.25
CA PHE A 194 -12.56 10.21 -9.83
C PHE A 194 -11.87 9.76 -11.13
N VAL A 195 -11.13 8.65 -11.09
CA VAL A 195 -10.36 8.16 -12.24
C VAL A 195 -11.29 7.84 -13.42
N ALA A 196 -12.40 7.16 -13.17
CA ALA A 196 -13.35 6.79 -14.21
C ALA A 196 -14.10 8.00 -14.83
N SER A 197 -14.26 9.10 -14.07
CA SER A 197 -14.88 10.34 -14.57
C SER A 197 -13.90 11.20 -15.38
N GLN A 198 -12.61 11.17 -15.05
CA GLN A 198 -11.62 12.04 -15.68
C GLN A 198 -10.87 11.39 -16.85
N ALA A 199 -10.81 10.06 -16.94
CA ALA A 199 -10.15 9.33 -18.02
C ALA A 199 -11.03 9.23 -19.25
N THR A 200 -11.26 10.35 -19.94
CA THR A 200 -12.22 10.51 -21.04
C THR A 200 -11.69 10.06 -22.40
N THR A 201 -10.42 9.75 -22.54
CA THR A 201 -9.81 9.21 -23.77
C THR A 201 -9.15 7.86 -23.49
N TYR A 202 -8.96 7.05 -24.53
CA TYR A 202 -8.27 5.76 -24.42
C TYR A 202 -6.81 5.94 -23.93
N ASP A 203 -6.13 6.99 -24.39
CA ASP A 203 -4.76 7.31 -23.92
C ASP A 203 -4.74 7.61 -22.40
N LEU A 204 -5.68 8.41 -21.90
CA LEU A 204 -5.77 8.66 -20.45
C LEU A 204 -6.07 7.38 -19.66
N GLN A 205 -6.93 6.51 -20.17
CA GLN A 205 -7.22 5.20 -19.56
C GLN A 205 -5.96 4.32 -19.52
N GLN A 206 -5.19 4.26 -20.61
CA GLN A 206 -3.92 3.53 -20.65
C GLN A 206 -2.90 4.08 -19.63
N ARG A 207 -2.79 5.40 -19.51
CA ARG A 207 -1.90 6.04 -18.51
C ARG A 207 -2.32 5.69 -17.07
N CYS A 208 -3.62 5.68 -16.79
CA CYS A 208 -4.13 5.27 -15.48
C CYS A 208 -3.76 3.82 -15.16
N VAL A 209 -3.95 2.91 -16.12
CA VAL A 209 -3.58 1.49 -15.97
C VAL A 209 -2.06 1.36 -15.76
N ALA A 210 -1.25 2.08 -16.55
CA ALA A 210 0.20 2.06 -16.40
C ALA A 210 0.66 2.58 -15.03
N ALA A 211 0.00 3.61 -14.50
CA ALA A 211 0.30 4.14 -13.17
C ALA A 211 -0.03 3.14 -12.05
N LEU A 212 -1.16 2.44 -12.16
CA LEU A 212 -1.53 1.34 -11.26
C LEU A 212 -0.52 0.19 -11.32
N ILE A 213 -0.14 -0.26 -12.52
CA ILE A 213 0.86 -1.31 -12.73
C ILE A 213 2.18 -0.89 -12.09
N ARG A 214 2.64 0.32 -12.36
CA ARG A 214 3.89 0.83 -11.77
C ARG A 214 3.87 0.79 -10.25
N LYS A 215 2.72 1.10 -9.64
CA LYS A 215 2.56 1.00 -8.18
C LYS A 215 2.65 -0.44 -7.68
N THR A 216 2.06 -1.41 -8.39
CA THR A 216 2.19 -2.83 -8.01
C THR A 216 3.64 -3.30 -8.06
N GLU A 217 4.41 -2.92 -9.10
CA GLU A 217 5.84 -3.21 -9.21
C GLU A 217 6.65 -2.66 -8.02
N ILE A 218 6.35 -1.42 -7.59
CA ILE A 218 6.99 -0.80 -6.41
C ILE A 218 6.71 -1.63 -5.14
N LEU A 219 5.48 -2.12 -4.96
CA LEU A 219 5.11 -2.95 -3.81
C LEU A 219 5.82 -4.31 -3.83
N TRP A 220 5.98 -4.92 -5.02
CA TRP A 220 6.75 -6.14 -5.20
C TRP A 220 8.21 -5.91 -4.86
N GLN A 221 8.85 -4.88 -5.42
CA GLN A 221 10.25 -4.55 -5.19
C GLN A 221 10.56 -4.34 -3.69
N LEU A 222 9.64 -3.70 -2.94
CA LEU A 222 9.78 -3.58 -1.49
C LEU A 222 9.88 -4.96 -0.83
N LEU A 223 9.00 -5.89 -1.21
CA LEU A 223 8.96 -7.24 -0.64
C LEU A 223 10.13 -8.09 -1.10
N ASP A 224 10.58 -7.96 -2.36
CA ASP A 224 11.79 -8.61 -2.87
C ASP A 224 13.03 -8.24 -2.04
N CYS A 225 13.14 -6.97 -1.64
CA CYS A 225 14.24 -6.52 -0.77
C CYS A 225 14.18 -7.19 0.60
N VAL A 226 13.00 -7.30 1.20
CA VAL A 226 12.81 -7.96 2.49
C VAL A 226 13.05 -9.46 2.38
N GLU A 227 12.53 -10.11 1.34
CA GLU A 227 12.73 -11.53 1.09
C GLU A 227 14.21 -11.87 0.95
N LYS A 228 14.89 -11.17 0.06
CA LYS A 228 16.32 -11.40 -0.22
C LYS A 228 17.21 -11.24 1.01
N ALA A 229 16.87 -10.30 1.89
CA ALA A 229 17.67 -10.01 3.07
C ALA A 229 17.35 -10.92 4.26
N HIS A 230 16.12 -11.37 4.42
CA HIS A 230 15.65 -11.98 5.67
C HIS A 230 14.89 -13.28 5.53
N VAL A 231 14.48 -13.67 4.31
CA VAL A 231 13.72 -14.91 4.05
C VAL A 231 14.52 -15.78 3.09
N PRO A 232 15.52 -16.54 3.58
CA PRO A 232 16.34 -17.36 2.72
C PRO A 232 15.48 -18.36 1.90
N VAL A 233 15.88 -18.58 0.66
CA VAL A 233 15.34 -19.69 -0.13
C VAL A 233 15.76 -20.94 0.63
N SER A 234 14.79 -21.70 1.16
CA SER A 234 15.08 -23.05 1.67
C SER A 234 15.75 -23.76 0.51
N ALA A 235 16.98 -24.24 0.71
CA ALA A 235 17.54 -25.19 -0.22
C ALA A 235 16.51 -26.32 -0.35
N GLU A 236 15.88 -26.45 -1.51
CA GLU A 236 15.13 -27.66 -1.82
C GLU A 236 16.12 -28.80 -1.56
N ALA A 237 15.80 -29.63 -0.57
CA ALA A 237 16.59 -30.82 -0.33
C ALA A 237 16.59 -31.66 -1.62
N PRO A 238 17.75 -32.21 -2.03
CA PRO A 238 17.86 -33.03 -3.23
C PRO A 238 16.96 -34.25 -3.18
#